data_676005b0402de41fc5ef613e99c2aca1
#
_entry.id   676005b0402de41fc5ef613e99c2aca1
#
_cell.length_a   1.000
_cell.length_b   1.000
_cell.length_c   1.000
_cell.angle_alpha   90.00
_cell.angle_beta   90.00
_cell.angle_gamma   90.00
#
_symmetry.space_group_name_H-M   'P 1'
#
loop_
_entity.id
_entity.type
_entity.pdbx_description
1 polymer ?
#
loop_
_entity_poly.entity_id
_entity_poly.type
_entity_poly.pdbx_seq_one_letter_code
_entity_poly.pdbx_strand_id
1 'polypeptide(L)'
;MNALPSSLLRRVALLASLALLAACSPGTGDLGSVAPPPPTTTPSIDAPSPEPTAGGSPEPTPDGSPGETTTIRVYFFLDSFTHQPGLAPILYEIPRTQAVATAAMGFLLDGPSDMEDPTQPALFTTIPDGTRLLGITIDDGIASVDLSREFESGGGSASVFGRLAQVVYTLTQFPTVDAVTFKLDGEPVTVFSGEGVVLDHPVGRADYTDQLAAIFVDRPAWGAALGNPARITGLSNVFEATFRVAILDGSDDVLVDVMAMAACGTGCWGEFDATLPYSVGSAQWGTLRVYDLSAKDGTPENVTDYPVWLTPGS
;
A
#
# COMPACT_ATOMS: atom_id res chain seq x y z
N MET A 1 -31.10 -49.15 -21.37
CA MET A 1 -31.78 -48.90 -22.69
C MET A 1 -32.12 -47.41 -22.70
N ASN A 2 -31.74 -46.74 -23.78
CA ASN A 2 -32.02 -45.37 -24.23
C ASN A 2 -31.20 -44.27 -23.51
N ALA A 3 -30.11 -43.81 -24.03
CA ALA A 3 -29.80 -43.11 -25.31
C ALA A 3 -29.90 -41.58 -25.12
N LEU A 4 -28.71 -40.93 -25.19
CA LEU A 4 -28.49 -39.50 -25.44
C LEU A 4 -29.21 -39.02 -26.72
N PRO A 5 -29.41 -37.72 -26.85
CA PRO A 5 -28.70 -37.12 -27.98
C PRO A 5 -27.95 -35.77 -27.68
N SER A 6 -26.84 -35.71 -28.32
CA SER A 6 -26.01 -34.60 -28.70
C SER A 6 -26.68 -33.62 -29.66
N SER A 7 -26.25 -32.37 -29.62
CA SER A 7 -26.11 -31.38 -30.71
C SER A 7 -26.27 -29.96 -30.12
N LEU A 8 -25.57 -28.89 -30.45
CA LEU A 8 -24.98 -28.44 -31.70
C LEU A 8 -24.00 -27.28 -31.43
N LEU A 9 -22.85 -27.38 -31.98
CA LEU A 9 -21.97 -26.23 -32.25
C LEU A 9 -22.70 -25.15 -33.07
N ARG A 10 -22.54 -23.89 -32.67
CA ARG A 10 -22.65 -22.80 -33.65
C ARG A 10 -21.46 -21.89 -33.53
N ARG A 11 -20.55 -22.05 -34.48
CA ARG A 11 -19.55 -21.06 -34.88
C ARG A 11 -20.28 -19.99 -35.67
N VAL A 12 -20.09 -18.72 -35.34
CA VAL A 12 -20.34 -17.62 -36.25
C VAL A 12 -19.05 -16.82 -36.34
N ALA A 13 -18.40 -16.98 -37.47
CA ALA A 13 -17.35 -16.08 -37.94
C ALA A 13 -18.04 -14.91 -38.61
N LEU A 14 -17.59 -13.68 -38.32
CA LEU A 14 -17.92 -12.52 -39.14
C LEU A 14 -16.64 -11.76 -39.50
N LEU A 15 -16.56 -11.50 -40.76
CA LEU A 15 -15.49 -11.04 -41.61
C LEU A 15 -15.13 -9.57 -41.40
N ALA A 16 -13.90 -9.34 -41.75
CA ALA A 16 -13.19 -8.05 -41.88
C ALA A 16 -13.90 -7.02 -42.78
N SER A 17 -13.69 -5.77 -42.46
CA SER A 17 -13.76 -4.70 -43.47
C SER A 17 -12.63 -3.69 -43.22
N LEU A 18 -11.67 -3.76 -44.12
CA LEU A 18 -10.53 -2.88 -44.29
C LEU A 18 -11.01 -1.63 -45.06
N ALA A 19 -10.74 -0.45 -44.55
CA ALA A 19 -10.80 0.80 -45.36
C ALA A 19 -9.54 1.60 -45.14
N LEU A 20 -8.65 1.55 -46.15
CA LEU A 20 -7.54 2.48 -46.35
C LEU A 20 -8.09 3.80 -46.91
N LEU A 21 -7.63 4.92 -46.35
CA LEU A 21 -7.59 6.19 -47.06
C LEU A 21 -6.23 6.86 -46.79
N ALA A 22 -5.41 6.81 -47.82
CA ALA A 22 -4.18 7.59 -47.94
C ALA A 22 -4.51 8.98 -48.43
N ALA A 23 -3.88 10.02 -47.85
CA ALA A 23 -3.73 11.32 -48.48
C ALA A 23 -2.35 11.88 -48.14
N CYS A 24 -1.47 11.81 -49.11
CA CYS A 24 -0.23 12.58 -49.19
C CYS A 24 -0.52 14.00 -49.67
N SER A 25 0.18 14.97 -49.09
CA SER A 25 0.57 16.19 -49.82
C SER A 25 1.84 16.77 -49.24
N PRO A 26 2.88 17.02 -50.07
CA PRO A 26 4.12 17.67 -49.65
C PRO A 26 4.04 19.17 -49.82
N GLY A 27 4.34 19.91 -48.78
CA GLY A 27 4.57 21.36 -48.82
C GLY A 27 6.06 21.67 -48.72
N THR A 28 6.67 22.04 -49.83
CA THR A 28 8.00 22.65 -49.90
C THR A 28 7.89 24.11 -49.49
N GLY A 29 8.73 24.55 -48.58
CA GLY A 29 8.82 25.96 -48.12
C GLY A 29 10.17 26.25 -47.49
N ASP A 30 11.03 26.72 -48.33
CA ASP A 30 12.01 27.81 -48.26
C ASP A 30 13.03 27.87 -47.10
N LEU A 31 14.29 27.81 -47.54
CA LEU A 31 15.51 28.01 -46.74
C LEU A 31 15.73 29.53 -46.53
N GLY A 32 15.39 30.04 -45.38
CA GLY A 32 15.73 31.39 -44.93
C GLY A 32 17.18 31.45 -44.42
N SER A 33 17.94 32.31 -45.05
CA SER A 33 19.34 32.65 -44.84
C SER A 33 19.64 33.08 -43.40
N VAL A 34 20.65 32.47 -42.79
CA VAL A 34 21.18 32.83 -41.48
C VAL A 34 22.19 33.96 -41.64
N ALA A 35 21.95 35.10 -40.97
CA ALA A 35 22.91 36.20 -40.84
C ALA A 35 23.90 35.89 -39.68
N PRO A 36 25.18 36.31 -39.80
CA PRO A 36 26.18 36.09 -38.75
C PRO A 36 25.97 37.02 -37.54
N PRO A 37 26.35 36.58 -36.32
CA PRO A 37 26.21 37.40 -35.13
C PRO A 37 27.25 38.53 -35.03
N PRO A 38 26.90 39.64 -34.36
CA PRO A 38 27.83 40.75 -34.15
C PRO A 38 28.89 40.43 -33.08
N PRO A 39 30.01 41.16 -33.04
CA PRO A 39 31.15 40.84 -32.21
C PRO A 39 30.89 41.14 -30.71
N THR A 40 31.37 40.27 -29.87
CA THR A 40 31.35 40.29 -28.44
C THR A 40 32.21 41.41 -27.89
N THR A 41 31.63 42.35 -27.15
CA THR A 41 32.37 43.30 -26.29
C THR A 41 32.41 42.70 -24.88
N THR A 42 33.64 42.53 -24.37
CA THR A 42 33.93 42.06 -23.02
C THR A 42 33.65 43.19 -22.02
N PRO A 43 32.80 43.05 -21.01
CA PRO A 43 32.77 43.95 -19.90
C PRO A 43 33.69 43.50 -18.78
N SER A 44 34.34 44.48 -18.19
CA SER A 44 35.23 44.42 -17.04
C SER A 44 34.57 43.80 -15.82
N ILE A 45 35.39 43.04 -15.09
CA ILE A 45 35.02 42.36 -13.81
C ILE A 45 34.96 43.40 -12.70
N ASP A 46 33.78 43.75 -12.23
CA ASP A 46 33.58 44.36 -10.93
C ASP A 46 33.23 43.26 -9.92
N ALA A 47 33.91 43.32 -8.76
CA ALA A 47 33.77 42.31 -7.71
C ALA A 47 32.37 42.32 -7.10
N PRO A 48 31.75 41.12 -6.86
CA PRO A 48 30.45 41.08 -6.24
C PRO A 48 30.50 41.35 -4.74
N SER A 49 29.61 42.23 -4.33
CA SER A 49 29.18 42.43 -2.93
C SER A 49 28.56 41.15 -2.38
N PRO A 50 28.77 40.78 -1.10
CA PRO A 50 28.17 39.52 -0.59
C PRO A 50 26.65 39.61 -0.54
N GLU A 51 26.02 38.74 -1.30
CA GLU A 51 24.59 38.45 -1.22
C GLU A 51 24.21 37.84 0.13
N PRO A 52 23.04 38.18 0.74
CA PRO A 52 22.61 37.55 1.97
C PRO A 52 22.29 36.08 1.70
N THR A 53 22.99 35.22 2.38
CA THR A 53 22.77 33.78 2.43
C THR A 53 21.32 33.52 2.79
N ALA A 54 20.51 33.02 1.84
CA ALA A 54 19.21 32.45 2.12
C ALA A 54 19.43 31.29 3.11
N GLY A 55 18.81 31.39 4.28
CA GLY A 55 18.85 30.35 5.29
C GLY A 55 18.22 29.09 4.70
N GLY A 56 19.04 28.11 4.36
CA GLY A 56 18.60 26.77 4.07
C GLY A 56 17.86 26.24 5.30
N SER A 57 16.64 25.77 5.08
CA SER A 57 15.92 24.97 6.08
C SER A 57 16.85 23.81 6.46
N PRO A 58 17.07 23.52 7.74
CA PRO A 58 17.96 22.43 8.11
C PRO A 58 17.33 21.12 7.60
N GLU A 59 18.07 20.43 6.76
CA GLU A 59 17.80 19.04 6.43
C GLU A 59 17.75 18.24 7.75
N PRO A 60 16.74 17.40 8.00
CA PRO A 60 16.64 16.66 9.26
C PRO A 60 17.87 15.75 9.39
N THR A 61 18.73 16.08 10.32
CA THR A 61 19.91 15.28 10.65
C THR A 61 19.42 13.96 11.26
N PRO A 62 19.87 12.78 10.80
CA PRO A 62 19.56 11.52 11.47
C PRO A 62 20.16 11.56 12.89
N ASP A 63 19.29 11.53 13.90
CA ASP A 63 19.64 11.71 15.31
C ASP A 63 19.98 10.37 16.01
N GLY A 64 20.39 9.38 15.23
CA GLY A 64 20.80 8.05 15.72
C GLY A 64 22.29 7.82 15.61
N SER A 65 22.87 7.11 16.58
CA SER A 65 24.22 6.56 16.42
C SER A 65 24.29 5.71 15.15
N PRO A 66 25.39 5.74 14.38
CA PRO A 66 25.52 4.90 13.18
C PRO A 66 25.35 3.42 13.57
N GLY A 67 24.26 2.78 13.07
CA GLY A 67 23.93 1.38 13.33
C GLY A 67 22.66 1.11 14.14
N GLU A 68 22.01 2.11 14.72
CA GLU A 68 20.69 1.93 15.32
C GLU A 68 19.59 1.99 14.25
N THR A 69 18.74 0.97 14.21
CA THR A 69 17.60 0.90 13.31
C THR A 69 16.28 0.94 14.09
N THR A 70 15.21 1.24 13.40
CA THR A 70 13.84 1.11 13.87
C THR A 70 12.98 0.52 12.77
N THR A 71 11.87 -0.10 13.14
CA THR A 71 10.93 -0.68 12.18
C THR A 71 9.71 0.20 12.02
N ILE A 72 9.24 0.30 10.79
CA ILE A 72 7.98 0.94 10.42
C ILE A 72 7.14 -0.03 9.60
N ARG A 73 5.84 0.17 9.58
CA ARG A 73 4.91 -0.53 8.70
C ARG A 73 4.43 0.43 7.61
N VAL A 74 4.41 -0.07 6.39
CA VAL A 74 3.84 0.65 5.25
C VAL A 74 2.71 -0.21 4.70
N TYR A 75 1.56 0.38 4.45
CA TYR A 75 0.38 -0.37 4.07
C TYR A 75 0.17 -0.34 2.56
N PHE A 76 0.33 -1.50 1.94
CA PHE A 76 0.05 -1.74 0.52
C PHE A 76 -1.15 -2.66 0.36
N PHE A 77 -1.71 -2.71 -0.82
CA PHE A 77 -2.70 -3.73 -1.14
C PHE A 77 -2.00 -5.04 -1.44
N LEU A 78 -2.55 -6.10 -0.86
CA LEU A 78 -2.20 -7.47 -1.16
C LEU A 78 -3.26 -8.01 -2.11
N ASP A 79 -2.85 -8.35 -3.34
CA ASP A 79 -3.72 -9.06 -4.26
C ASP A 79 -4.03 -10.46 -3.71
N SER A 80 -5.18 -11.01 -4.06
CA SER A 80 -5.58 -12.32 -3.59
C SER A 80 -6.16 -13.14 -4.74
N PHE A 81 -5.78 -14.40 -4.78
CA PHE A 81 -6.33 -15.35 -5.74
C PHE A 81 -7.74 -15.82 -5.39
N THR A 82 -8.22 -15.56 -4.18
CA THR A 82 -9.46 -16.13 -3.65
C THR A 82 -10.50 -15.12 -3.20
N HIS A 83 -10.12 -13.87 -2.97
CA HIS A 83 -11.01 -12.81 -2.48
C HIS A 83 -10.60 -11.41 -3.00
N GLN A 84 -11.33 -10.39 -2.60
CA GLN A 84 -11.00 -8.99 -2.91
C GLN A 84 -9.64 -8.61 -2.30
N PRO A 85 -8.80 -7.83 -3.02
CA PRO A 85 -7.58 -7.28 -2.46
C PRO A 85 -7.86 -6.49 -1.18
N GLY A 86 -6.95 -6.57 -0.21
CA GLY A 86 -7.05 -5.84 1.03
C GLY A 86 -5.71 -5.24 1.46
N LEU A 87 -5.74 -4.23 2.32
CA LEU A 87 -4.53 -3.66 2.90
C LEU A 87 -3.77 -4.70 3.74
N ALA A 88 -2.45 -4.68 3.63
CA ALA A 88 -1.53 -5.47 4.45
C ALA A 88 -0.37 -4.59 4.92
N PRO A 89 0.05 -4.71 6.19
CA PRO A 89 1.23 -4.02 6.70
C PRO A 89 2.51 -4.73 6.24
N ILE A 90 3.41 -4.01 5.61
CA ILE A 90 4.73 -4.48 5.20
C ILE A 90 5.77 -3.88 6.12
N LEU A 91 6.67 -4.71 6.66
CA LEU A 91 7.71 -4.28 7.58
C LEU A 91 8.91 -3.71 6.81
N TYR A 92 9.32 -2.50 7.17
CA TYR A 92 10.56 -1.89 6.72
C TYR A 92 11.46 -1.57 7.91
N GLU A 93 12.74 -1.84 7.75
CA GLU A 93 13.78 -1.45 8.70
C GLU A 93 14.45 -0.18 8.18
N ILE A 94 14.47 0.87 9.00
CA ILE A 94 15.03 2.17 8.64
C ILE A 94 16.07 2.61 9.66
N PRO A 95 17.05 3.47 9.31
CA PRO A 95 17.88 4.16 10.29
C PRO A 95 17.01 4.90 11.31
N ARG A 96 17.38 4.86 12.58
CA ARG A 96 16.64 5.54 13.63
C ARG A 96 16.55 7.04 13.34
N THR A 97 15.35 7.59 13.37
CA THR A 97 15.07 9.00 13.09
C THR A 97 13.88 9.48 13.93
N GLN A 98 13.80 10.77 14.18
CA GLN A 98 12.61 11.39 14.76
C GLN A 98 11.53 11.64 13.70
N ALA A 99 11.89 11.69 12.42
CA ALA A 99 11.00 11.90 11.30
C ALA A 99 10.40 10.57 10.76
N VAL A 100 9.98 9.67 11.66
CA VAL A 100 9.49 8.33 11.29
C VAL A 100 8.26 8.36 10.38
N ALA A 101 7.36 9.34 10.57
CA ALA A 101 6.17 9.51 9.73
C ALA A 101 6.56 9.93 8.29
N THR A 102 7.53 10.84 8.16
CA THR A 102 8.07 11.25 6.86
C THR A 102 8.74 10.06 6.14
N ALA A 103 9.53 9.26 6.88
CA ALA A 103 10.17 8.07 6.32
C ALA A 103 9.12 7.05 5.85
N ALA A 104 8.09 6.78 6.66
CA ALA A 104 7.02 5.85 6.30
C ALA A 104 6.26 6.32 5.04
N MET A 105 5.98 7.61 4.93
CA MET A 105 5.36 8.18 3.73
C MET A 105 6.28 8.12 2.51
N GLY A 106 7.60 8.27 2.68
CA GLY A 106 8.57 8.08 1.61
C GLY A 106 8.45 6.67 1.00
N PHE A 107 8.54 5.63 1.83
CA PHE A 107 8.37 4.24 1.38
C PHE A 107 6.99 3.98 0.76
N LEU A 108 5.94 4.59 1.29
CA LEU A 108 4.60 4.46 0.72
C LEU A 108 4.52 5.04 -0.69
N LEU A 109 5.11 6.20 -0.91
CA LEU A 109 5.08 6.89 -2.20
C LEU A 109 6.03 6.28 -3.24
N ASP A 110 7.13 5.66 -2.78
CA ASP A 110 8.03 4.89 -3.65
C ASP A 110 7.37 3.61 -4.18
N GLY A 111 6.26 3.19 -3.55
CA GLY A 111 5.54 1.97 -3.91
C GLY A 111 6.15 0.70 -3.30
N PRO A 112 5.48 -0.47 -3.46
CA PRO A 112 6.01 -1.72 -2.99
C PRO A 112 7.29 -2.05 -3.77
N SER A 113 8.38 -2.32 -3.04
CA SER A 113 9.60 -2.85 -3.66
C SER A 113 9.32 -4.25 -4.18
N ASP A 114 9.96 -4.60 -5.31
CA ASP A 114 9.86 -5.91 -5.96
C ASP A 114 10.31 -7.04 -5.01
N MET A 115 9.47 -7.38 -4.05
CA MET A 115 9.56 -8.65 -3.33
C MET A 115 8.87 -9.70 -4.23
N GLU A 116 9.39 -9.83 -5.45
CA GLU A 116 8.88 -10.73 -6.46
C GLU A 116 9.24 -12.18 -6.14
N ASP A 117 8.51 -12.76 -5.22
CA ASP A 117 8.29 -14.19 -5.27
C ASP A 117 7.04 -14.43 -6.14
N PRO A 118 7.16 -14.98 -7.36
CA PRO A 118 6.02 -15.21 -8.24
C PRO A 118 5.00 -16.20 -7.68
N THR A 119 5.30 -16.85 -6.55
CA THR A 119 4.39 -17.76 -5.83
C THR A 119 3.58 -17.04 -4.76
N GLN A 120 3.90 -15.78 -4.44
CA GLN A 120 3.18 -14.97 -3.47
C GLN A 120 2.18 -14.02 -4.17
N PRO A 121 1.08 -13.66 -3.51
CA PRO A 121 0.21 -12.60 -4.00
C PRO A 121 0.98 -11.30 -4.22
N ALA A 122 0.71 -10.61 -5.32
CA ALA A 122 1.39 -9.38 -5.65
C ALA A 122 1.00 -8.23 -4.71
N LEU A 123 1.98 -7.44 -4.30
CA LEU A 123 1.74 -6.16 -3.62
C LEU A 123 1.55 -5.06 -4.65
N PHE A 124 0.58 -4.16 -4.41
CA PHE A 124 0.38 -3.01 -5.28
C PHE A 124 -0.07 -1.77 -4.50
N THR A 125 0.04 -0.62 -5.13
CA THR A 125 -0.44 0.66 -4.62
C THR A 125 -1.53 1.24 -5.52
N THR A 126 -2.43 2.02 -4.93
CA THR A 126 -3.43 2.82 -5.67
C THR A 126 -3.05 4.30 -5.70
N ILE A 127 -1.90 4.66 -5.11
CA ILE A 127 -1.37 6.02 -5.16
C ILE A 127 -0.82 6.27 -6.55
N PRO A 128 -1.19 7.37 -7.20
CA PRO A 128 -0.69 7.70 -8.53
C PRO A 128 0.80 7.96 -8.56
N ASP A 129 1.46 7.49 -9.63
CA ASP A 129 2.86 7.76 -9.87
C ASP A 129 3.16 9.27 -9.88
N GLY A 130 4.32 9.65 -9.37
CA GLY A 130 4.74 11.05 -9.31
C GLY A 130 4.13 11.84 -8.14
N THR A 131 3.30 11.22 -7.29
CA THR A 131 2.86 11.84 -6.03
C THR A 131 4.07 12.13 -5.14
N ARG A 132 4.17 13.35 -4.61
CA ARG A 132 5.27 13.78 -3.73
C ARG A 132 4.73 14.20 -2.38
N LEU A 133 5.47 13.90 -1.33
CA LEU A 133 5.24 14.45 -0.01
C LEU A 133 5.81 15.88 0.06
N LEU A 134 4.95 16.85 0.38
CA LEU A 134 5.34 18.26 0.54
C LEU A 134 5.53 18.61 2.01
N GLY A 135 4.85 17.91 2.92
CA GLY A 135 5.03 18.12 4.35
C GLY A 135 4.10 17.24 5.20
N ILE A 136 4.50 17.05 6.46
CA ILE A 136 3.67 16.45 7.51
C ILE A 136 3.82 17.30 8.76
N THR A 137 2.69 17.63 9.39
CA THR A 137 2.66 18.20 10.74
C THR A 137 1.75 17.33 11.60
N ILE A 138 2.17 17.04 12.84
CA ILE A 138 1.36 16.26 13.79
C ILE A 138 1.10 17.17 14.98
N ASP A 139 -0.17 17.41 15.26
CA ASP A 139 -0.63 18.24 16.36
C ASP A 139 -1.89 17.65 16.94
N ASP A 140 -1.95 17.50 18.26
CA ASP A 140 -3.10 16.98 19.02
C ASP A 140 -3.70 15.69 18.45
N GLY A 141 -2.87 14.73 18.09
CA GLY A 141 -3.28 13.43 17.52
C GLY A 141 -3.65 13.46 16.04
N ILE A 142 -3.59 14.60 15.37
CA ILE A 142 -3.95 14.74 13.96
C ILE A 142 -2.70 14.96 13.12
N ALA A 143 -2.47 14.07 12.15
CA ALA A 143 -1.46 14.26 11.12
C ALA A 143 -2.06 15.04 9.93
N SER A 144 -1.57 16.25 9.69
CA SER A 144 -1.88 16.98 8.46
C SER A 144 -0.81 16.67 7.42
N VAL A 145 -1.18 15.90 6.40
CA VAL A 145 -0.30 15.48 5.31
C VAL A 145 -0.54 16.35 4.09
N ASP A 146 0.54 16.97 3.58
CA ASP A 146 0.53 17.76 2.36
C ASP A 146 1.19 16.97 1.23
N LEU A 147 0.40 16.69 0.19
CA LEU A 147 0.82 15.93 -0.98
C LEU A 147 0.71 16.80 -2.23
N SER A 148 1.50 16.47 -3.23
CA SER A 148 1.37 17.12 -4.52
C SER A 148 0.07 16.70 -5.21
N ARG A 149 -0.43 17.55 -6.12
CA ARG A 149 -1.75 17.38 -6.76
C ARG A 149 -1.89 16.10 -7.57
N GLU A 150 -0.79 15.46 -7.94
CA GLU A 150 -0.79 14.16 -8.58
C GLU A 150 -1.55 13.11 -7.76
N PHE A 151 -1.57 13.24 -6.41
CA PHE A 151 -2.30 12.35 -5.51
C PHE A 151 -3.81 12.27 -5.82
N GLU A 152 -4.39 13.34 -6.36
CA GLU A 152 -5.81 13.39 -6.74
C GLU A 152 -6.08 12.76 -8.12
N SER A 153 -5.04 12.52 -8.93
CA SER A 153 -5.19 12.17 -10.33
C SER A 153 -5.62 10.72 -10.56
N GLY A 154 -6.46 10.50 -11.55
CA GLY A 154 -6.81 9.17 -12.08
C GLY A 154 -7.53 8.25 -11.10
N GLY A 155 -7.88 7.07 -11.60
CA GLY A 155 -8.60 6.03 -10.87
C GLY A 155 -10.10 6.30 -10.72
N GLY A 156 -10.86 5.26 -10.38
CA GLY A 156 -12.25 5.35 -9.94
C GLY A 156 -12.34 5.24 -8.42
N SER A 157 -13.56 5.18 -7.89
CA SER A 157 -13.87 5.21 -6.45
C SER A 157 -13.01 4.23 -5.64
N ALA A 158 -12.84 2.98 -6.08
CA ALA A 158 -12.02 1.99 -5.39
C ALA A 158 -10.56 2.44 -5.22
N SER A 159 -9.95 3.01 -6.28
CA SER A 159 -8.60 3.54 -6.22
C SER A 159 -8.49 4.78 -5.34
N VAL A 160 -9.51 5.64 -5.36
CA VAL A 160 -9.56 6.87 -4.54
C VAL A 160 -9.65 6.53 -3.05
N PHE A 161 -10.55 5.65 -2.65
CA PHE A 161 -10.64 5.19 -1.26
C PHE A 161 -9.39 4.41 -0.84
N GLY A 162 -8.83 3.60 -1.75
CA GLY A 162 -7.63 2.83 -1.50
C GLY A 162 -6.42 3.70 -1.15
N ARG A 163 -6.15 4.76 -1.94
CA ARG A 163 -5.00 5.64 -1.66
C ARG A 163 -5.13 6.43 -0.37
N LEU A 164 -6.35 6.86 -0.03
CA LEU A 164 -6.62 7.50 1.27
C LEU A 164 -6.38 6.53 2.42
N ALA A 165 -6.88 5.30 2.30
CA ALA A 165 -6.66 4.24 3.28
C ALA A 165 -5.16 3.92 3.47
N GLN A 166 -4.38 3.81 2.40
CA GLN A 166 -2.94 3.57 2.48
C GLN A 166 -2.23 4.64 3.32
N VAL A 167 -2.54 5.92 3.10
CA VAL A 167 -1.96 7.03 3.88
C VAL A 167 -2.43 6.97 5.34
N VAL A 168 -3.74 6.79 5.57
CA VAL A 168 -4.30 6.75 6.93
C VAL A 168 -3.71 5.60 7.73
N TYR A 169 -3.71 4.37 7.20
CA TYR A 169 -3.15 3.21 7.91
C TYR A 169 -1.65 3.34 8.14
N THR A 170 -0.91 3.93 7.21
CA THR A 170 0.54 4.16 7.35
C THR A 170 0.84 5.20 8.43
N LEU A 171 0.09 6.29 8.54
CA LEU A 171 0.35 7.33 9.53
C LEU A 171 -0.20 6.98 10.92
N THR A 172 -1.37 6.36 11.00
CA THR A 172 -1.99 5.97 12.28
C THR A 172 -1.35 4.73 12.95
N GLN A 173 -0.25 4.20 12.41
CA GLN A 173 0.57 3.23 13.13
C GLN A 173 1.33 3.84 14.31
N PHE A 174 1.57 5.15 14.27
CA PHE A 174 2.32 5.88 15.29
C PHE A 174 1.39 6.26 16.44
N PRO A 175 1.80 6.04 17.71
CA PRO A 175 0.94 6.33 18.87
C PRO A 175 0.56 7.80 19.03
N THR A 176 1.22 8.70 18.31
CA THR A 176 0.97 10.14 18.29
C THR A 176 -0.02 10.57 17.21
N VAL A 177 -0.58 9.62 16.44
CA VAL A 177 -1.48 9.92 15.32
C VAL A 177 -2.75 9.06 15.43
N ASP A 178 -3.86 9.70 15.71
CA ASP A 178 -5.19 9.09 15.77
C ASP A 178 -5.95 9.23 14.44
N ALA A 179 -5.73 10.36 13.75
CA ALA A 179 -6.43 10.68 12.50
C ALA A 179 -5.55 11.51 11.55
N VAL A 180 -6.00 11.63 10.30
CA VAL A 180 -5.28 12.31 9.22
C VAL A 180 -6.18 13.37 8.58
N THR A 181 -5.61 14.52 8.25
CA THR A 181 -6.19 15.51 7.33
C THR A 181 -5.28 15.68 6.13
N PHE A 182 -5.88 16.01 4.99
CA PHE A 182 -5.17 16.09 3.71
C PHE A 182 -5.06 17.53 3.21
N LYS A 183 -3.91 17.84 2.62
CA LYS A 183 -3.68 19.03 1.80
C LYS A 183 -3.14 18.60 0.44
N LEU A 184 -3.43 19.38 -0.59
CA LEU A 184 -2.85 19.26 -1.91
C LEU A 184 -2.21 20.59 -2.31
N ASP A 185 -0.90 20.57 -2.58
CA ASP A 185 -0.10 21.77 -2.88
C ASP A 185 -0.30 22.90 -1.83
N GLY A 186 -0.36 22.52 -0.55
CA GLY A 186 -0.56 23.43 0.59
C GLY A 186 -2.02 23.78 0.91
N GLU A 187 -2.98 23.48 0.02
CA GLU A 187 -4.39 23.82 0.21
C GLU A 187 -5.17 22.67 0.90
N PRO A 188 -5.92 22.94 1.98
CA PRO A 188 -6.75 21.93 2.62
C PRO A 188 -7.78 21.32 1.68
N VAL A 189 -7.97 19.99 1.76
CA VAL A 189 -8.93 19.25 0.97
C VAL A 189 -10.14 18.89 1.82
N THR A 190 -11.33 19.37 1.42
CA THR A 190 -12.61 19.01 2.03
C THR A 190 -13.47 18.11 1.15
N VAL A 191 -13.20 18.10 -0.15
CA VAL A 191 -13.77 17.17 -1.13
C VAL A 191 -12.63 16.68 -2.02
N PHE A 192 -12.43 15.37 -2.03
CA PHE A 192 -11.30 14.75 -2.72
C PHE A 192 -11.75 14.10 -4.03
N SER A 193 -11.01 14.40 -5.09
CA SER A 193 -11.17 13.90 -6.45
C SER A 193 -12.52 14.17 -7.13
N GLY A 194 -12.62 13.83 -8.42
CA GLY A 194 -13.87 13.87 -9.18
C GLY A 194 -14.95 12.91 -8.68
N GLU A 195 -14.59 11.95 -7.80
CA GLU A 195 -15.51 11.02 -7.13
C GLU A 195 -16.28 11.70 -5.98
N GLY A 196 -15.86 12.88 -5.53
CA GLY A 196 -16.56 13.66 -4.52
C GLY A 196 -16.47 13.09 -3.11
N VAL A 197 -15.35 12.43 -2.75
CA VAL A 197 -15.14 11.91 -1.39
C VAL A 197 -15.04 13.07 -0.40
N VAL A 198 -15.93 13.09 0.59
CA VAL A 198 -15.97 14.17 1.60
C VAL A 198 -14.89 13.91 2.66
N LEU A 199 -14.03 14.92 2.87
CA LEU A 199 -12.95 14.96 3.85
C LEU A 199 -13.06 16.23 4.71
N ASP A 200 -14.26 16.53 5.21
CA ASP A 200 -14.55 17.73 5.99
C ASP A 200 -14.19 17.59 7.49
N HIS A 201 -13.67 16.43 7.88
CA HIS A 201 -13.18 16.12 9.23
C HIS A 201 -11.92 15.23 9.13
N PRO A 202 -11.10 15.15 10.21
CA PRO A 202 -10.00 14.22 10.27
C PRO A 202 -10.49 12.76 10.15
N VAL A 203 -9.88 11.98 9.27
CA VAL A 203 -10.29 10.59 9.00
C VAL A 203 -9.33 9.59 9.65
N GLY A 204 -9.86 8.51 10.18
CA GLY A 204 -9.13 7.45 10.86
C GLY A 204 -9.29 6.08 10.19
N ARG A 205 -8.73 5.03 10.81
CA ARG A 205 -8.82 3.66 10.31
C ARG A 205 -10.25 3.16 10.16
N ALA A 206 -11.16 3.58 11.03
CA ALA A 206 -12.55 3.16 11.01
C ALA A 206 -13.29 3.60 9.73
N ASP A 207 -12.85 4.69 9.09
CA ASP A 207 -13.46 5.21 7.87
C ASP A 207 -13.08 4.39 6.62
N TYR A 208 -12.11 3.50 6.74
CA TYR A 208 -11.54 2.72 5.62
C TYR A 208 -11.50 1.21 5.87
N THR A 209 -12.37 0.69 6.74
CA THR A 209 -12.44 -0.76 7.01
C THR A 209 -12.84 -1.56 5.77
N ASP A 210 -13.57 -0.97 4.84
CA ASP A 210 -13.93 -1.58 3.55
C ASP A 210 -12.72 -1.82 2.62
N GLN A 211 -11.55 -1.28 2.98
CA GLN A 211 -10.28 -1.50 2.27
C GLN A 211 -9.48 -2.67 2.86
N LEU A 212 -10.00 -3.37 3.85
CA LEU A 212 -9.37 -4.52 4.49
C LEU A 212 -9.88 -5.84 3.91
N ALA A 213 -9.02 -6.87 3.95
CA ALA A 213 -9.48 -8.24 3.79
C ALA A 213 -10.41 -8.63 4.97
N ALA A 214 -11.34 -9.55 4.76
CA ALA A 214 -12.30 -9.97 5.78
C ALA A 214 -11.66 -10.40 7.11
N ILE A 215 -10.41 -10.88 7.06
CA ILE A 215 -9.55 -11.14 8.20
C ILE A 215 -8.25 -10.38 7.97
N PHE A 216 -8.13 -9.22 8.60
CA PHE A 216 -6.98 -8.34 8.48
C PHE A 216 -6.03 -8.53 9.68
N VAL A 217 -4.78 -8.90 9.41
CA VAL A 217 -3.71 -8.99 10.41
C VAL A 217 -2.92 -7.69 10.40
N ASP A 218 -3.00 -6.93 11.51
CA ASP A 218 -2.18 -5.72 11.69
C ASP A 218 -0.80 -6.06 12.28
N ARG A 219 -0.73 -7.12 13.09
CA ARG A 219 0.52 -7.66 13.66
C ARG A 219 0.46 -9.19 13.73
N PRO A 220 1.53 -9.86 13.30
CA PRO A 220 2.77 -9.35 12.72
C PRO A 220 2.55 -8.75 11.34
N ALA A 221 3.44 -7.83 10.93
CA ALA A 221 3.49 -7.36 9.56
C ALA A 221 4.14 -8.42 8.65
N TRP A 222 3.89 -8.35 7.37
CA TRP A 222 4.60 -9.11 6.34
C TRP A 222 6.12 -8.91 6.49
N GLY A 223 6.86 -10.01 6.53
CA GLY A 223 8.31 -10.02 6.73
C GLY A 223 8.77 -9.93 8.19
N ALA A 224 7.86 -9.81 9.15
CA ALA A 224 8.23 -9.68 10.55
C ALA A 224 8.69 -11.01 11.17
N ALA A 225 9.59 -10.92 12.15
CA ALA A 225 9.91 -12.04 13.02
C ALA A 225 8.72 -12.36 13.93
N LEU A 226 8.33 -13.63 13.95
CA LEU A 226 7.22 -14.13 14.77
C LEU A 226 7.76 -14.59 16.13
N GLY A 227 7.27 -13.97 17.21
CA GLY A 227 7.61 -14.39 18.56
C GLY A 227 7.10 -15.82 18.85
N ASN A 228 7.65 -16.45 19.87
CA ASN A 228 7.19 -17.77 20.31
C ASN A 228 6.93 -17.79 21.83
N PRO A 229 5.66 -17.80 22.28
CA PRO A 229 4.44 -17.92 21.47
C PRO A 229 4.18 -16.71 20.55
N ALA A 230 3.58 -16.98 19.39
CA ALA A 230 3.17 -15.96 18.43
C ALA A 230 1.95 -15.21 18.95
N ARG A 231 1.97 -13.88 18.88
CA ARG A 231 0.80 -13.04 19.14
C ARG A 231 0.35 -12.39 17.84
N ILE A 232 -0.90 -12.63 17.48
CA ILE A 232 -1.51 -12.18 16.23
C ILE A 232 -2.68 -11.25 16.56
N THR A 233 -2.65 -10.02 16.07
CA THR A 233 -3.71 -9.03 16.32
C THR A 233 -4.20 -8.39 15.02
N GLY A 234 -5.47 -8.00 15.01
CA GLY A 234 -6.07 -7.38 13.84
C GLY A 234 -7.55 -7.16 13.97
N LEU A 235 -8.23 -7.08 12.84
CA LEU A 235 -9.66 -6.91 12.71
C LEU A 235 -10.25 -8.03 11.85
N SER A 236 -11.46 -8.45 12.16
CA SER A 236 -12.19 -9.43 11.35
C SER A 236 -13.66 -9.07 11.22
N ASN A 237 -14.23 -9.33 10.03
CA ASN A 237 -15.64 -9.23 9.74
C ASN A 237 -16.09 -10.49 8.98
N VAL A 238 -16.12 -11.61 9.69
CA VAL A 238 -16.53 -12.92 9.17
C VAL A 238 -17.76 -13.46 9.89
N PHE A 239 -18.40 -14.46 9.31
CA PHE A 239 -19.59 -15.09 9.88
C PHE A 239 -19.32 -15.61 11.31
N GLU A 240 -20.21 -15.30 12.25
CA GLU A 240 -20.13 -15.68 13.67
C GLU A 240 -18.82 -15.22 14.36
N ALA A 241 -18.10 -14.25 13.80
CA ALA A 241 -16.83 -13.74 14.33
C ALA A 241 -15.74 -14.82 14.49
N THR A 242 -15.89 -16.00 13.90
CA THR A 242 -14.97 -17.14 14.06
C THR A 242 -14.16 -17.39 12.80
N PHE A 243 -12.87 -17.60 12.97
CA PHE A 243 -11.93 -17.87 11.88
C PHE A 243 -10.79 -18.74 12.38
N ARG A 244 -9.90 -19.11 11.49
CA ARG A 244 -8.73 -19.93 11.83
C ARG A 244 -7.45 -19.14 11.62
N VAL A 245 -6.48 -19.44 12.48
CA VAL A 245 -5.12 -18.93 12.39
C VAL A 245 -4.17 -20.12 12.39
N ALA A 246 -3.38 -20.25 11.33
CA ALA A 246 -2.41 -21.31 11.17
C ALA A 246 -1.00 -20.74 10.98
N ILE A 247 0.01 -21.46 11.45
CA ILE A 247 1.41 -21.22 11.17
C ILE A 247 1.94 -22.43 10.43
N LEU A 248 2.53 -22.20 9.27
CA LEU A 248 3.14 -23.20 8.41
C LEU A 248 4.66 -22.96 8.36
N ASP A 249 5.42 -24.02 8.25
CA ASP A 249 6.87 -23.94 8.07
C ASP A 249 7.26 -23.66 6.60
N GLY A 250 8.56 -23.59 6.31
CA GLY A 250 9.08 -23.32 4.96
C GLY A 250 8.82 -24.44 3.94
N SER A 251 8.23 -25.55 4.36
CA SER A 251 7.80 -26.67 3.50
C SER A 251 6.27 -26.73 3.35
N ASP A 252 5.55 -25.72 3.84
CA ASP A 252 4.09 -25.67 3.95
C ASP A 252 3.47 -26.70 4.88
N ASP A 253 4.26 -27.33 5.76
CA ASP A 253 3.75 -28.21 6.81
C ASP A 253 3.12 -27.37 7.94
N VAL A 254 1.90 -27.74 8.33
CA VAL A 254 1.16 -27.04 9.39
C VAL A 254 1.77 -27.34 10.77
N LEU A 255 2.34 -26.32 11.40
CA LEU A 255 2.89 -26.40 12.75
C LEU A 255 1.81 -26.26 13.82
N VAL A 256 0.87 -25.37 13.60
CA VAL A 256 -0.28 -25.12 14.47
C VAL A 256 -1.42 -24.52 13.65
N ASP A 257 -2.65 -24.90 13.97
CA ASP A 257 -3.88 -24.38 13.37
C ASP A 257 -4.98 -24.35 14.44
N VAL A 258 -5.42 -23.16 14.81
CA VAL A 258 -6.39 -22.96 15.89
C VAL A 258 -7.56 -22.10 15.45
N MET A 259 -8.68 -22.26 16.13
CA MET A 259 -9.82 -21.35 15.99
C MET A 259 -9.53 -20.09 16.82
N ALA A 260 -9.77 -18.94 16.21
CA ALA A 260 -9.76 -17.64 16.83
C ALA A 260 -11.14 -16.98 16.74
N MET A 261 -11.37 -15.98 17.56
CA MET A 261 -12.64 -15.26 17.61
C MET A 261 -12.36 -13.76 17.71
N ALA A 262 -13.06 -12.98 16.92
CA ALA A 262 -13.07 -11.53 17.04
C ALA A 262 -14.17 -11.05 18.02
N ALA A 263 -14.07 -9.83 18.50
CA ALA A 263 -15.04 -9.24 19.40
C ALA A 263 -16.44 -9.06 18.78
N CYS A 264 -16.51 -9.09 17.46
CA CYS A 264 -17.72 -8.87 16.67
C CYS A 264 -17.50 -9.51 15.28
N GLY A 265 -18.59 -9.86 14.58
CA GLY A 265 -18.58 -10.40 13.22
C GLY A 265 -19.94 -10.27 12.55
N THR A 266 -20.08 -10.76 11.32
CA THR A 266 -21.31 -10.72 10.54
C THR A 266 -21.87 -9.29 10.38
N GLY A 267 -21.11 -8.42 9.71
CA GLY A 267 -21.50 -7.04 9.41
C GLY A 267 -20.94 -6.00 10.38
N CYS A 268 -20.05 -6.40 11.28
CA CYS A 268 -19.24 -5.50 12.08
C CYS A 268 -17.76 -5.95 12.11
N TRP A 269 -16.85 -4.98 12.22
CA TRP A 269 -15.43 -5.23 12.38
C TRP A 269 -15.09 -5.41 13.85
N GLY A 270 -14.65 -6.61 14.23
CA GLY A 270 -14.24 -6.95 15.58
C GLY A 270 -12.73 -7.06 15.72
N GLU A 271 -12.18 -6.51 16.80
CA GLU A 271 -10.78 -6.74 17.15
C GLU A 271 -10.55 -8.19 17.57
N PHE A 272 -9.37 -8.72 17.25
CA PHE A 272 -8.91 -10.01 17.76
C PHE A 272 -7.47 -9.96 18.26
N ASP A 273 -7.17 -10.83 19.23
CA ASP A 273 -5.84 -11.03 19.81
C ASP A 273 -5.66 -12.53 20.09
N ALA A 274 -4.95 -13.20 19.20
CA ALA A 274 -4.71 -14.64 19.29
C ALA A 274 -3.25 -14.91 19.67
N THR A 275 -3.05 -15.89 20.56
CA THR A 275 -1.71 -16.33 20.98
C THR A 275 -1.54 -17.81 20.66
N LEU A 276 -0.54 -18.14 19.84
CA LEU A 276 -0.28 -19.47 19.32
C LEU A 276 1.14 -19.94 19.71
N PRO A 277 1.31 -20.96 20.55
CA PRO A 277 2.60 -21.63 20.67
C PRO A 277 2.85 -22.49 19.41
N TYR A 278 4.07 -22.44 18.87
CA TYR A 278 4.50 -23.30 17.78
C TYR A 278 5.92 -23.84 18.06
N SER A 279 6.40 -24.78 17.26
CA SER A 279 7.75 -25.33 17.41
C SER A 279 8.42 -25.51 16.07
N VAL A 280 9.62 -24.94 15.95
CA VAL A 280 10.52 -25.15 14.81
C VAL A 280 11.92 -25.51 15.32
N GLY A 281 12.62 -26.36 14.59
CA GLY A 281 13.97 -26.81 14.98
C GLY A 281 15.06 -25.76 14.76
N SER A 282 14.85 -24.84 13.84
CA SER A 282 15.75 -23.72 13.51
C SER A 282 14.95 -22.55 12.98
N ALA A 283 15.52 -21.35 13.06
CA ALA A 283 14.91 -20.15 12.48
C ALA A 283 14.80 -20.29 10.96
N GLN A 284 13.64 -19.96 10.42
CA GLN A 284 13.32 -20.13 9.00
C GLN A 284 12.17 -19.22 8.55
N TRP A 285 12.02 -19.02 7.26
CA TRP A 285 10.80 -18.47 6.71
C TRP A 285 9.65 -19.46 6.86
N GLY A 286 8.47 -18.94 7.06
CA GLY A 286 7.21 -19.69 7.11
C GLY A 286 6.05 -18.76 6.79
N THR A 287 4.84 -19.29 6.93
CA THR A 287 3.61 -18.59 6.58
C THR A 287 2.68 -18.50 7.79
N LEU A 288 2.22 -17.30 8.09
CA LEU A 288 1.04 -17.07 8.91
C LEU A 288 -0.17 -17.02 7.99
N ARG A 289 -1.06 -18.00 8.11
CA ARG A 289 -2.29 -18.10 7.33
C ARG A 289 -3.50 -17.78 8.20
N VAL A 290 -4.37 -16.91 7.70
CA VAL A 290 -5.69 -16.67 8.29
C VAL A 290 -6.78 -17.02 7.28
N TYR A 291 -7.88 -17.62 7.74
CA TYR A 291 -8.99 -18.01 6.89
C TYR A 291 -10.24 -18.32 7.71
N ASP A 292 -11.43 -18.20 7.12
CA ASP A 292 -12.65 -18.76 7.70
C ASP A 292 -13.10 -20.00 6.95
N LEU A 293 -14.13 -20.65 7.47
CA LEU A 293 -14.69 -21.85 6.87
C LEU A 293 -16.10 -21.55 6.37
N SER A 294 -16.34 -21.89 5.11
CA SER A 294 -17.65 -21.80 4.50
C SER A 294 -18.71 -22.51 5.34
N ALA A 295 -19.74 -21.77 5.73
CA ALA A 295 -20.88 -22.35 6.47
C ALA A 295 -21.64 -23.40 5.65
N LYS A 296 -21.45 -23.45 4.33
CA LYS A 296 -22.14 -24.38 3.42
C LYS A 296 -21.49 -25.76 3.42
N ASP A 297 -20.17 -25.84 3.36
CA ASP A 297 -19.43 -27.08 3.10
C ASP A 297 -18.10 -27.22 3.83
N GLY A 298 -17.73 -26.21 4.65
CA GLY A 298 -16.51 -26.22 5.45
C GLY A 298 -15.23 -25.99 4.65
N THR A 299 -15.32 -25.55 3.39
CA THR A 299 -14.13 -25.19 2.61
C THR A 299 -13.52 -23.87 3.12
N PRO A 300 -12.17 -23.73 3.10
CA PRO A 300 -11.54 -22.46 3.45
C PRO A 300 -11.96 -21.32 2.52
N GLU A 301 -12.35 -20.19 3.12
CA GLU A 301 -12.68 -18.93 2.46
C GLU A 301 -11.84 -17.80 3.04
N ASN A 302 -11.74 -16.66 2.35
CA ASN A 302 -10.98 -15.47 2.78
C ASN A 302 -9.54 -15.76 3.20
N VAL A 303 -8.89 -16.71 2.51
CA VAL A 303 -7.52 -17.14 2.83
C VAL A 303 -6.55 -16.01 2.54
N THR A 304 -5.80 -15.61 3.56
CA THR A 304 -4.70 -14.63 3.41
C THR A 304 -3.44 -15.18 4.08
N ASP A 305 -2.33 -15.14 3.34
CA ASP A 305 -1.02 -15.62 3.74
C ASP A 305 -0.07 -14.44 3.95
N TYR A 306 0.62 -14.46 5.10
CA TYR A 306 1.65 -13.49 5.47
C TYR A 306 2.97 -14.21 5.66
N PRO A 307 4.00 -13.98 4.82
CA PRO A 307 5.35 -14.46 5.07
C PRO A 307 5.87 -13.92 6.40
N VAL A 308 6.38 -14.79 7.25
CA VAL A 308 6.91 -14.44 8.56
C VAL A 308 8.21 -15.21 8.84
N TRP A 309 9.08 -14.62 9.65
CA TRP A 309 10.30 -15.29 10.11
C TRP A 309 10.03 -16.02 11.41
N LEU A 310 10.02 -17.35 11.34
CA LEU A 310 9.78 -18.22 12.49
C LEU A 310 11.04 -18.34 13.34
N THR A 311 10.90 -18.26 14.67
CA THR A 311 12.00 -18.43 15.62
C THR A 311 11.75 -19.64 16.53
N PRO A 312 12.79 -20.45 16.85
CA PRO A 312 12.65 -21.51 17.84
C PRO A 312 12.16 -20.95 19.17
N GLY A 313 11.36 -21.74 19.89
CA GLY A 313 10.98 -21.41 21.26
C GLY A 313 12.21 -21.38 22.17
N SER A 314 12.23 -20.44 23.12
CA SER A 314 13.26 -20.32 24.15
C SER A 314 13.10 -21.37 25.25
#